data_1c0fa193ac2e759654a79266758bda5d
#
_entry.id   1c0fa193ac2e759654a79266758bda5d
#
_cell.length_a   1.000
_cell.length_b   1.000
_cell.length_c   1.000
_cell.angle_alpha   90.00
_cell.angle_beta   90.00
_cell.angle_gamma   90.00
#
_symmetry.space_group_name_H-M   'P 1'
#
loop_
_entity.id
_entity.type
_entity.pdbx_description
1 polymer ?
#
loop_
_entity_poly.entity_id
_entity_poly.type
_entity_poly.pdbx_seq_one_letter_code
_entity_poly.pdbx_strand_id
1 'polypeptide(L)'
;LYLLLNIEIKKESFRSNKKDIKILFIEEPEAHTHPQLQYIFARKISEIVSDIPGMQAIISTHSPHIVDNHPFENIRYMSAERDMKGFQNIKIKNFHEELSQKYTNKI
;
A
#
# COMPACT_ATOMS: atom_id res chain seq x y z
N LEU A 1 -4.72 15.64 -1.92
CA LEU A 1 -3.71 16.31 -2.76
C LEU A 1 -2.64 17.04 -1.98
N TYR A 2 -2.96 17.51 -0.79
CA TYR A 2 -1.97 18.14 0.08
C TYR A 2 -0.83 17.17 0.44
N LEU A 3 -1.16 15.93 0.73
CA LEU A 3 -0.17 14.89 1.02
C LEU A 3 0.74 14.65 -0.18
N LEU A 4 0.17 14.53 -1.38
CA LEU A 4 0.94 14.31 -2.60
C LEU A 4 1.88 15.48 -2.88
N LEU A 5 1.40 16.71 -2.69
CA LEU A 5 2.21 17.91 -2.86
C LEU A 5 3.39 17.91 -1.89
N ASN A 6 3.18 17.56 -0.63
CA ASN A 6 4.25 17.46 0.37
C ASN A 6 5.31 16.42 -0.02
N ILE A 7 4.88 15.28 -0.54
CA ILE A 7 5.80 14.23 -0.98
C ILE A 7 6.63 14.72 -2.18
N GLU A 8 5.99 15.40 -3.13
CA GLU A 8 6.68 15.98 -4.28
C GLU A 8 7.74 17.01 -3.86
N ILE A 9 7.42 17.89 -2.92
CA ILE A 9 8.36 18.88 -2.39
C ILE A 9 9.57 18.20 -1.74
N LYS A 10 9.36 17.09 -1.03
CA LYS A 10 10.43 16.38 -0.32
C LYS A 10 11.17 15.37 -1.21
N LYS A 11 10.79 15.21 -2.46
CA LYS A 11 11.36 14.20 -3.36
C LYS A 11 12.87 14.30 -3.48
N GLU A 12 13.42 15.50 -3.65
CA GLU A 12 14.86 15.71 -3.75
C GLU A 12 15.58 15.38 -2.45
N SER A 13 14.98 15.70 -1.32
CA SER A 13 15.53 15.33 -0.01
C SER A 13 15.63 13.83 0.15
N PHE A 14 14.61 13.09 -0.28
CA PHE A 14 14.62 11.63 -0.25
C PHE A 14 15.67 11.05 -1.21
N ARG A 15 15.79 11.63 -2.41
CA ARG A 15 16.71 11.17 -3.43
C ARG A 15 18.18 11.40 -3.01
N SER A 16 18.46 12.52 -2.38
CA SER A 16 19.82 12.88 -1.92
C SER A 16 20.23 12.14 -0.64
N ASN A 17 19.29 11.49 0.05
CA ASN A 17 19.58 10.69 1.23
C ASN A 17 20.37 9.45 0.82
N LYS A 18 21.53 9.23 1.45
CA LYS A 18 22.43 8.12 1.12
C LYS A 18 22.10 6.79 1.81
N LYS A 19 21.01 6.72 2.55
CA LYS A 19 20.59 5.47 3.19
C LYS A 19 20.19 4.45 2.13
N ASP A 20 20.53 3.19 2.36
CA ASP A 20 20.21 2.10 1.44
C ASP A 20 18.74 1.75 1.42
N ILE A 21 18.06 1.91 2.54
CA ILE A 21 16.64 1.60 2.70
C ILE A 21 15.92 2.85 3.19
N LYS A 22 14.85 3.21 2.47
CA LYS A 22 13.97 4.32 2.82
C LYS A 22 12.55 3.79 2.80
N ILE A 23 11.81 4.01 3.88
CA ILE A 23 10.44 3.50 4.00
C ILE A 23 9.50 4.68 4.21
N LEU A 24 8.48 4.77 3.37
CA LEU A 24 7.42 5.76 3.46
C LEU A 24 6.14 5.07 3.93
N PHE A 25 5.62 5.50 5.08
CA PHE A 25 4.34 5.01 5.58
C PHE A 25 3.26 6.05 5.30
N ILE A 26 2.18 5.63 4.68
CA ILE A 26 1.03 6.47 4.37
C ILE A 26 -0.22 5.79 4.92
N GLU A 27 -0.94 6.48 5.79
CA GLU A 27 -2.13 5.96 6.42
C GLU A 27 -3.38 6.59 5.80
N GLU A 28 -4.26 5.77 5.25
CA GLU A 28 -5.57 6.14 4.71
C GLU A 28 -5.56 7.42 3.86
N PRO A 29 -4.79 7.46 2.75
CA PRO A 29 -4.69 8.67 1.93
C PRO A 29 -5.98 9.04 1.22
N GLU A 30 -6.95 8.13 1.16
CA GLU A 30 -8.26 8.38 0.53
C GLU A 30 -9.18 9.28 1.35
N ALA A 31 -8.88 9.54 2.61
CA ALA A 31 -9.73 10.34 3.49
C ALA A 31 -10.04 11.69 2.85
N HIS A 32 -11.34 12.00 2.72
CA HIS A 32 -11.86 13.25 2.13
C HIS A 32 -11.45 13.49 0.66
N THR A 33 -11.10 12.43 -0.08
CA THR A 33 -10.62 12.52 -1.46
C THR A 33 -11.58 11.86 -2.42
N HIS A 34 -11.88 12.54 -3.54
CA HIS A 34 -12.69 11.98 -4.62
C HIS A 34 -12.03 10.76 -5.26
N PRO A 35 -12.80 9.72 -5.69
CA PRO A 35 -12.25 8.51 -6.27
C PRO A 35 -11.24 8.71 -7.41
N GLN A 36 -11.48 9.67 -8.29
CA GLN A 36 -10.54 9.96 -9.38
C GLN A 36 -9.18 10.43 -8.88
N LEU A 37 -9.17 11.22 -7.80
CA LEU A 37 -7.94 11.68 -7.17
C LEU A 37 -7.21 10.54 -6.45
N GLN A 38 -7.94 9.54 -5.99
CA GLN A 38 -7.34 8.35 -5.39
C GLN A 38 -6.55 7.54 -6.41
N TYR A 39 -7.05 7.40 -7.63
CA TYR A 39 -6.30 6.77 -8.74
C TYR A 39 -5.02 7.53 -9.06
N ILE A 40 -5.13 8.85 -9.17
CA ILE A 40 -3.98 9.72 -9.47
C ILE A 40 -2.94 9.61 -8.35
N PHE A 41 -3.39 9.62 -7.10
CA PHE A 41 -2.51 9.47 -5.94
C PHE A 41 -1.73 8.15 -6.00
N ALA A 42 -2.42 7.03 -6.21
CA ALA A 42 -1.80 5.71 -6.27
C ALA A 42 -0.74 5.62 -7.37
N ARG A 43 -1.05 6.17 -8.55
CA ARG A 43 -0.11 6.20 -9.68
C ARG A 43 1.12 7.04 -9.37
N LYS A 44 0.91 8.24 -8.82
CA LYS A 44 2.01 9.16 -8.49
C LYS A 44 2.94 8.60 -7.42
N ILE A 45 2.39 7.96 -6.40
CA ILE A 45 3.21 7.31 -5.37
C ILE A 45 4.06 6.20 -5.97
N SER A 46 3.49 5.38 -6.85
CA SER A 46 4.26 4.33 -7.53
C SER A 46 5.41 4.89 -8.36
N GLU A 47 5.18 5.99 -9.08
CA GLU A 47 6.21 6.67 -9.85
C GLU A 47 7.33 7.21 -8.95
N ILE A 48 6.98 7.88 -7.86
CA ILE A 48 7.95 8.47 -6.93
C ILE A 48 8.80 7.38 -6.28
N VAL A 49 8.19 6.29 -5.84
CA VAL A 49 8.90 5.17 -5.22
C VAL A 49 9.86 4.52 -6.22
N SER A 50 9.44 4.38 -7.49
CA SER A 50 10.30 3.80 -8.53
C SER A 50 11.50 4.68 -8.87
N ASP A 51 11.36 6.00 -8.74
CA ASP A 51 12.42 6.96 -9.08
C ASP A 51 13.48 7.13 -7.98
N ILE A 52 13.20 6.71 -6.76
CA ILE A 52 14.10 6.90 -5.62
C ILE A 52 14.73 5.57 -5.25
N PRO A 53 16.07 5.44 -5.37
CA PRO A 53 16.76 4.19 -5.02
C PRO A 53 16.54 3.80 -3.55
N GLY A 54 16.22 2.53 -3.33
CA GLY A 54 16.01 1.99 -1.98
C GLY A 54 14.71 2.42 -1.31
N MET A 55 13.82 3.11 -2.02
CA MET A 55 12.54 3.57 -1.49
C MET A 55 11.49 2.48 -1.56
N GLN A 56 10.77 2.30 -0.46
CA GLN A 56 9.58 1.46 -0.37
C GLN A 56 8.46 2.26 0.26
N ALA A 57 7.23 2.00 -0.15
CA ALA A 57 6.05 2.61 0.46
C ALA A 57 5.14 1.54 1.02
N ILE A 58 4.58 1.80 2.20
CA ILE A 58 3.55 0.99 2.82
C ILE A 58 2.34 1.88 3.01
N ILE A 59 1.23 1.51 2.38
CA ILE A 59 0.01 2.30 2.38
C ILE A 59 -1.10 1.48 3.04
N SER A 60 -1.70 2.02 4.10
CA SER A 60 -2.94 1.47 4.62
C SER A 60 -4.12 2.15 3.96
N THR A 61 -5.11 1.39 3.54
CA THR A 61 -6.26 1.95 2.82
C THR A 61 -7.49 1.07 2.94
N HIS A 62 -8.67 1.69 2.85
CA HIS A 62 -9.96 1.02 2.65
C HIS A 62 -10.48 1.24 1.23
N SER A 63 -9.71 1.88 0.36
CA SER A 63 -10.15 2.27 -0.98
C SER A 63 -9.83 1.22 -2.03
N PRO A 64 -10.85 0.68 -2.72
CA PRO A 64 -10.60 -0.20 -3.86
C PRO A 64 -9.88 0.53 -5.01
N HIS A 65 -10.07 1.85 -5.12
CA HIS A 65 -9.43 2.65 -6.17
C HIS A 65 -7.92 2.73 -6.00
N ILE A 66 -7.43 2.72 -4.77
CA ILE A 66 -5.99 2.67 -4.50
C ILE A 66 -5.46 1.27 -4.74
N VAL A 67 -6.17 0.25 -4.27
CA VAL A 67 -5.76 -1.15 -4.40
C VAL A 67 -5.67 -1.57 -5.88
N ASP A 68 -6.63 -1.17 -6.70
CA ASP A 68 -6.70 -1.56 -8.11
C ASP A 68 -5.50 -1.11 -8.94
N ASN A 69 -4.78 -0.09 -8.50
CA ASN A 69 -3.61 0.44 -9.19
C ASN A 69 -2.31 -0.27 -8.83
N HIS A 70 -2.37 -1.32 -8.02
CA HIS A 70 -1.18 -2.05 -7.58
C HIS A 70 -1.25 -3.52 -7.99
N PRO A 71 -0.10 -4.16 -8.26
CA PRO A 71 -0.07 -5.60 -8.54
C PRO A 71 -0.55 -6.42 -7.36
N PHE A 72 -1.19 -7.56 -7.62
CA PHE A 72 -1.69 -8.45 -6.58
C PHE A 72 -0.60 -8.92 -5.61
N GLU A 73 0.62 -9.07 -6.08
CA GLU A 73 1.75 -9.48 -5.24
C GLU A 73 2.04 -8.50 -4.12
N ASN A 74 1.69 -7.23 -4.33
CA ASN A 74 1.96 -6.16 -3.37
C ASN A 74 0.84 -5.95 -2.37
N ILE A 75 -0.29 -6.64 -2.54
CA ILE A 75 -1.47 -6.44 -1.70
C ILE A 75 -1.40 -7.35 -0.48
N ARG A 76 -1.61 -6.76 0.70
CA ARG A 76 -1.80 -7.45 1.95
C ARG A 76 -3.15 -7.03 2.51
N TYR A 77 -3.93 -7.96 3.02
CA TYR A 77 -5.19 -7.60 3.66
C TYR A 77 -5.22 -8.07 5.10
N MET A 78 -5.96 -7.33 5.91
CA MET A 78 -6.11 -7.64 7.31
C MET A 78 -7.44 -8.37 7.53
N SER A 79 -7.38 -9.49 8.20
CA SER A 79 -8.55 -10.29 8.53
C SER A 79 -8.69 -10.36 10.05
N ALA A 80 -9.90 -10.08 10.53
CA ALA A 80 -10.22 -10.22 11.94
C ALA A 80 -10.74 -11.63 12.20
N GLU A 81 -10.07 -12.35 13.10
CA GLU A 81 -10.48 -13.70 13.50
C GLU A 81 -10.66 -13.73 15.02
N ARG A 82 -11.69 -14.46 15.47
CA ARG A 82 -11.88 -14.69 16.92
C ARG A 82 -11.26 -16.02 17.30
N ASP A 83 -10.51 -16.01 18.40
CA ASP A 83 -9.96 -17.24 18.95
C ASP A 83 -11.04 -18.01 19.75
N MET A 84 -10.66 -19.16 20.31
CA MET A 84 -11.58 -20.00 21.10
C MET A 84 -12.09 -19.31 22.37
N LYS A 85 -11.37 -18.29 22.85
CA LYS A 85 -11.74 -17.50 24.03
C LYS A 85 -12.59 -16.28 23.70
N GLY A 86 -12.90 -16.07 22.41
CA GLY A 86 -13.69 -14.94 21.94
C GLY A 86 -12.91 -13.64 21.74
N PHE A 87 -11.60 -13.64 21.89
CA PHE A 87 -10.78 -12.48 21.62
C PHE A 87 -10.55 -12.32 20.12
N GLN A 88 -10.66 -11.08 19.65
CA GLN A 88 -10.44 -10.75 18.26
C GLN A 88 -8.94 -10.60 17.98
N ASN A 89 -8.46 -11.36 17.00
CA ASN A 89 -7.09 -11.27 16.50
C ASN A 89 -7.11 -10.77 15.06
N ILE A 90 -6.13 -9.94 14.72
CA ILE A 90 -5.97 -9.43 13.36
C ILE A 90 -4.78 -10.14 12.72
N LYS A 91 -5.00 -10.73 11.54
CA LYS A 91 -3.96 -11.35 10.74
C LYS A 91 -3.74 -10.58 9.47
N ILE A 92 -2.49 -10.45 9.06
CA ILE A 92 -2.12 -9.88 7.78
C ILE A 92 -1.88 -11.03 6.81
N LYS A 93 -2.61 -11.02 5.69
CA LYS A 93 -2.58 -12.10 4.71
C LYS A 93 -2.08 -11.60 3.37
N ASN A 94 -1.32 -12.43 2.68
CA ASN A 94 -0.86 -12.16 1.33
C ASN A 94 -1.94 -12.61 0.34
N PHE A 95 -2.53 -11.64 -0.35
CA PHE A 95 -3.64 -11.88 -1.25
C PHE A 95 -3.25 -12.80 -2.42
N HIS A 96 -2.11 -12.58 -3.02
CA HIS A 96 -1.60 -13.39 -4.13
C HIS A 96 -1.35 -14.84 -3.71
N GLU A 97 -0.72 -15.05 -2.56
CA GLU A 97 -0.45 -16.40 -2.06
C GLU A 97 -1.74 -17.18 -1.78
N GLU A 98 -2.72 -16.54 -1.15
CA GLU A 98 -4.00 -17.20 -0.86
C GLU A 98 -4.77 -17.57 -2.12
N LEU A 99 -4.82 -16.69 -3.11
CA LEU A 99 -5.46 -17.00 -4.38
C LEU A 99 -4.75 -18.15 -5.09
N SER A 100 -3.42 -18.14 -5.12
CA SER A 100 -2.63 -19.19 -5.74
C SER A 100 -2.89 -20.53 -5.09
N GLN A 101 -2.95 -20.61 -3.77
CA GLN A 101 -3.26 -21.83 -3.04
C GLN A 101 -4.67 -22.34 -3.34
N LYS A 102 -5.67 -21.45 -3.36
CA LYS A 102 -7.05 -21.82 -3.66
C LYS A 102 -7.18 -22.39 -5.08
N TYR A 103 -6.55 -21.78 -6.05
CA TYR A 103 -6.61 -22.26 -7.43
C TYR A 103 -5.83 -23.55 -7.64
N THR A 104 -4.71 -23.72 -6.97
CA THR A 104 -3.92 -24.97 -7.06
C THR A 104 -4.67 -26.14 -6.43
N ASN A 105 -5.38 -25.92 -5.35
CA ASN A 105 -6.16 -26.97 -4.67
C ASN A 105 -7.44 -27.38 -5.40
N LYS A 106 -7.86 -26.65 -6.41
CA LYS A 106 -9.05 -26.97 -7.23
C LYS A 106 -8.72 -27.74 -8.51
N ILE A 107 -7.47 -27.94 -8.78
CA ILE A 107 -6.98 -28.74 -9.90
C ILE A 107 -6.55 -30.10 -9.40
#